data_66d099ec4d9b326a407361d42d869d51
#
_entry.id   66d099ec4d9b326a407361d42d869d51
#
_cell.length_a   1.000
_cell.length_b   1.000
_cell.length_c   1.000
_cell.angle_alpha   90.00
_cell.angle_beta   90.00
_cell.angle_gamma   90.00
#
_symmetry.space_group_name_H-M   'P 1'
#
loop_
_entity.id
_entity.type
_entity.pdbx_description
1 polymer ?
#
loop_
_entity_poly.entity_id
_entity_poly.type
_entity_poly.pdbx_seq_one_letter_code
_entity_poly.pdbx_strand_id
1 'polypeptide(L)'
;AYRDNPLPIGFEQTISQPYMVAFMTQSISPSPGMRVLEIGTGSGYQAAVLAEIVDSVYTIEIVEPLAKRSAALLTRLGYKNVKVKTGDGFAGWPEHAPYDAIIVTAAAEEIPLLNNLNRVV
;
A
#
# COMPACT_ATOMS: atom_id res chain seq x y z
N ALA A 1 7.92 -8.62 -18.42
CA ALA A 1 6.73 -9.33 -18.80
C ALA A 1 5.86 -9.57 -17.59
N TYR A 2 4.60 -9.30 -17.77
CA TYR A 2 3.64 -9.40 -16.69
C TYR A 2 2.81 -10.66 -16.83
N ARG A 3 2.64 -11.34 -15.72
CA ARG A 3 1.79 -12.52 -15.66
C ARG A 3 0.75 -12.27 -14.59
N ASP A 4 -0.44 -12.82 -14.80
CA ASP A 4 -1.50 -12.74 -13.81
C ASP A 4 -1.35 -13.83 -12.75
N ASN A 5 -0.12 -14.14 -12.39
CA ASN A 5 0.20 -15.10 -11.36
C ASN A 5 1.02 -14.43 -10.28
N PRO A 6 0.70 -14.65 -9.00
CA PRO A 6 1.50 -14.12 -7.92
C PRO A 6 2.93 -14.65 -7.99
N LEU A 7 3.87 -13.81 -7.62
CA LEU A 7 5.28 -14.18 -7.55
C LEU A 7 5.71 -14.19 -6.09
N PRO A 8 6.50 -15.19 -5.67
CA PRO A 8 6.98 -15.22 -4.29
C PRO A 8 7.94 -14.06 -4.04
N ILE A 9 7.77 -13.42 -2.88
CA ILE A 9 8.61 -12.28 -2.46
C ILE A 9 9.37 -12.58 -1.18
N GLY A 10 9.36 -13.82 -0.70
CA GLY A 10 9.98 -14.21 0.56
C GLY A 10 8.99 -14.11 1.72
N PHE A 11 9.40 -14.62 2.88
CA PHE A 11 8.58 -14.61 4.10
C PHE A 11 7.18 -15.19 3.88
N GLU A 12 7.06 -16.14 2.96
CA GLU A 12 5.79 -16.79 2.60
C GLU A 12 4.73 -15.80 2.08
N GLN A 13 5.15 -14.63 1.65
CA GLN A 13 4.28 -13.65 1.03
C GLN A 13 4.39 -13.75 -0.49
N THR A 14 3.37 -13.22 -1.18
CA THR A 14 3.37 -13.13 -2.63
C THR A 14 3.07 -11.71 -3.05
N ILE A 15 3.60 -11.34 -4.24
CA ILE A 15 3.26 -10.06 -4.84
C ILE A 15 1.88 -10.19 -5.50
N SER A 16 1.06 -9.16 -5.40
CA SER A 16 -0.24 -9.12 -6.08
C SER A 16 -0.03 -9.17 -7.59
N GLN A 17 -0.98 -9.77 -8.29
CA GLN A 17 -0.94 -9.80 -9.75
C GLN A 17 -0.99 -8.37 -10.30
N PRO A 18 -0.22 -8.07 -11.37
CA PRO A 18 -0.24 -6.73 -11.95
C PRO A 18 -1.65 -6.24 -12.31
N TYR A 19 -2.50 -7.14 -12.77
CA TYR A 19 -3.88 -6.80 -13.07
C TYR A 19 -4.61 -6.31 -11.82
N MET A 20 -4.43 -6.98 -10.68
CA MET A 20 -5.09 -6.59 -9.43
C MET A 20 -4.58 -5.25 -8.93
N VAL A 21 -3.28 -4.99 -9.08
CA VAL A 21 -2.72 -3.70 -8.70
C VAL A 21 -3.33 -2.58 -9.53
N ALA A 22 -3.43 -2.78 -10.83
CA ALA A 22 -4.04 -1.80 -11.73
C ALA A 22 -5.52 -1.59 -11.39
N PHE A 23 -6.24 -2.68 -11.15
CA PHE A 23 -7.66 -2.61 -10.80
C PHE A 23 -7.88 -1.85 -9.50
N MET A 24 -7.12 -2.16 -8.47
CA MET A 24 -7.26 -1.49 -7.18
C MET A 24 -6.89 -0.02 -7.27
N THR A 25 -5.84 0.30 -8.01
CA THR A 25 -5.45 1.69 -8.24
C THR A 25 -6.56 2.45 -8.93
N GLN A 26 -7.13 1.87 -9.98
CA GLN A 26 -8.21 2.50 -10.73
C GLN A 26 -9.46 2.68 -9.87
N SER A 27 -9.74 1.72 -9.00
CA SER A 27 -10.95 1.73 -8.17
C SER A 27 -11.03 2.92 -7.23
N ILE A 28 -9.91 3.48 -6.81
CA ILE A 28 -9.90 4.66 -5.94
C ILE A 28 -9.95 5.97 -6.73
N SER A 29 -9.95 5.91 -8.07
CA SER A 29 -9.93 7.07 -8.94
C SER A 29 -8.83 8.05 -8.54
N PRO A 30 -7.55 7.62 -8.59
CA PRO A 30 -6.47 8.41 -8.02
C PRO A 30 -6.29 9.74 -8.76
N SER A 31 -5.90 10.76 -8.02
CA SER A 31 -5.59 12.07 -8.59
C SER A 31 -4.44 12.70 -7.83
N PRO A 32 -3.73 13.64 -8.48
CA PRO A 32 -2.68 14.39 -7.78
C PRO A 32 -3.25 15.11 -6.57
N GLY A 33 -2.54 15.13 -5.48
CA GLY A 33 -3.01 15.75 -4.26
C GLY A 33 -3.65 14.81 -3.28
N MET A 34 -3.97 13.58 -3.69
CA MET A 34 -4.55 12.60 -2.79
C MET A 34 -3.53 12.06 -1.80
N ARG A 35 -4.04 11.70 -0.62
CA ARG A 35 -3.30 10.98 0.40
C ARG A 35 -3.92 9.61 0.53
N VAL A 36 -3.13 8.56 0.30
CA VAL A 36 -3.63 7.18 0.26
C VAL A 36 -2.96 6.35 1.34
N LEU A 37 -3.74 5.55 2.03
CA LEU A 37 -3.24 4.57 2.99
C LEU A 37 -3.34 3.17 2.37
N GLU A 38 -2.24 2.43 2.42
CA GLU A 38 -2.21 1.04 2.00
C GLU A 38 -1.99 0.15 3.22
N ILE A 39 -2.78 -0.91 3.34
CA ILE A 39 -2.61 -1.92 4.38
C ILE A 39 -2.13 -3.20 3.72
N GLY A 40 -0.89 -3.59 4.03
CA GLY A 40 -0.23 -4.71 3.40
C GLY A 40 0.76 -4.26 2.34
N THR A 41 1.90 -3.72 2.76
CA THR A 41 2.93 -3.20 1.85
C THR A 41 3.47 -4.26 0.90
N GLY A 42 3.69 -5.46 1.42
CA GLY A 42 4.27 -6.53 0.64
C GLY A 42 5.59 -6.14 0.01
N SER A 43 5.70 -6.31 -1.30
CA SER A 43 6.92 -5.96 -2.04
C SER A 43 7.10 -4.46 -2.24
N GLY A 44 6.05 -3.67 -2.01
CA GLY A 44 6.06 -2.24 -2.30
C GLY A 44 5.58 -1.89 -3.70
N TYR A 45 5.21 -2.88 -4.51
CA TYR A 45 4.81 -2.63 -5.89
C TYR A 45 3.57 -1.75 -5.99
N GLN A 46 2.52 -2.06 -5.23
CA GLN A 46 1.30 -1.25 -5.23
C GLN A 46 1.60 0.17 -4.76
N ALA A 47 2.42 0.31 -3.71
CA ALA A 47 2.79 1.64 -3.21
C ALA A 47 3.55 2.45 -4.26
N ALA A 48 4.45 1.81 -5.01
CA ALA A 48 5.19 2.47 -6.07
C ALA A 48 4.26 2.95 -7.19
N VAL A 49 3.30 2.12 -7.59
CA VAL A 49 2.32 2.50 -8.61
C VAL A 49 1.50 3.70 -8.15
N LEU A 50 1.02 3.67 -6.91
CA LEU A 50 0.27 4.79 -6.35
C LEU A 50 1.11 6.06 -6.28
N ALA A 51 2.37 5.93 -5.90
CA ALA A 51 3.26 7.07 -5.73
C ALA A 51 3.52 7.82 -7.03
N GLU A 52 3.35 7.16 -8.18
CA GLU A 52 3.48 7.82 -9.46
C GLU A 52 2.31 8.75 -9.76
N ILE A 53 1.20 8.61 -9.05
CA ILE A 53 -0.05 9.30 -9.38
C ILE A 53 -0.45 10.28 -8.28
N VAL A 54 -0.37 9.87 -7.02
CA VAL A 54 -0.91 10.64 -5.89
C VAL A 54 0.19 11.41 -5.17
N ASP A 55 -0.22 12.33 -4.30
CA ASP A 55 0.71 13.18 -3.56
C ASP A 55 1.53 12.40 -2.54
N SER A 56 0.87 11.55 -1.76
CA SER A 56 1.54 10.79 -0.71
C SER A 56 0.88 9.44 -0.48
N VAL A 57 1.73 8.45 -0.18
CA VAL A 57 1.32 7.09 0.12
C VAL A 57 1.86 6.72 1.49
N TYR A 58 0.98 6.25 2.35
CA TYR A 58 1.33 5.72 3.67
C TYR A 58 0.98 4.25 3.66
N THR A 59 1.94 3.38 3.94
CA THR A 59 1.73 1.95 3.82
C THR A 59 2.21 1.22 5.06
N ILE A 60 1.43 0.25 5.52
CA ILE A 60 1.66 -0.48 6.75
C ILE A 60 1.89 -1.95 6.43
N GLU A 61 2.94 -2.53 7.01
CA GLU A 61 3.27 -3.94 6.85
C GLU A 61 3.50 -4.56 8.22
N ILE A 62 2.85 -5.69 8.49
CA ILE A 62 2.98 -6.35 9.78
C ILE A 62 4.27 -7.18 9.89
N VAL A 63 4.81 -7.65 8.76
CA VAL A 63 6.04 -8.43 8.74
C VAL A 63 7.23 -7.48 8.71
N GLU A 64 7.90 -7.31 9.86
CA GLU A 64 8.96 -6.30 9.99
C GLU A 64 10.09 -6.43 8.97
N PRO A 65 10.69 -7.62 8.74
CA PRO A 65 11.76 -7.71 7.73
C PRO A 65 11.29 -7.32 6.33
N LEU A 66 10.04 -7.63 6.01
CA LEU A 66 9.47 -7.28 4.71
C LEU A 66 9.25 -5.77 4.62
N ALA A 67 8.75 -5.14 5.69
CA ALA A 67 8.57 -3.69 5.74
C ALA A 67 9.91 -2.97 5.52
N LYS A 68 10.96 -3.43 6.19
CA LYS A 68 12.28 -2.82 6.06
C LYS A 68 12.84 -2.96 4.66
N ARG A 69 12.66 -4.13 4.04
CA ARG A 69 13.12 -4.38 2.69
C ARG A 69 12.39 -3.51 1.67
N SER A 70 11.07 -3.41 1.81
CA SER A 70 10.26 -2.59 0.91
C SER A 70 10.58 -1.11 1.07
N ALA A 71 10.75 -0.64 2.31
CA ALA A 71 11.11 0.75 2.56
C ALA A 71 12.45 1.09 1.91
N ALA A 72 13.45 0.22 2.07
CA ALA A 72 14.76 0.43 1.48
C ALA A 72 14.69 0.46 -0.05
N LEU A 73 13.91 -0.46 -0.63
CA LEU A 73 13.74 -0.51 -2.07
C LEU A 73 13.07 0.75 -2.61
N LEU A 74 11.99 1.18 -1.98
CA LEU A 74 11.26 2.38 -2.41
C LEU A 74 12.13 3.64 -2.31
N THR A 75 12.92 3.73 -1.24
CA THR A 75 13.85 4.83 -1.09
C THR A 75 14.93 4.82 -2.18
N ARG A 76 15.49 3.65 -2.46
CA ARG A 76 16.52 3.50 -3.49
C ARG A 76 15.99 3.85 -4.88
N LEU A 77 14.72 3.54 -5.13
CA LEU A 77 14.08 3.85 -6.41
C LEU A 77 13.65 5.32 -6.52
N GLY A 78 13.80 6.09 -5.44
CA GLY A 78 13.53 7.52 -5.49
C GLY A 78 12.11 7.93 -5.13
N TYR A 79 11.31 7.05 -4.57
CA TYR A 79 9.94 7.37 -4.16
C TYR A 79 9.94 8.07 -2.81
N LYS A 80 10.09 9.39 -2.84
CA LYS A 80 10.16 10.20 -1.62
C LYS A 80 8.80 10.43 -0.98
N ASN A 81 7.74 10.16 -1.71
CA ASN A 81 6.36 10.37 -1.25
C ASN A 81 5.71 9.11 -0.68
N VAL A 82 6.50 8.08 -0.38
CA VAL A 82 6.02 6.85 0.26
C VAL A 82 6.64 6.74 1.64
N LYS A 83 5.81 6.51 2.65
CA LYS A 83 6.24 6.22 4.01
C LYS A 83 5.78 4.83 4.40
N VAL A 84 6.70 4.02 4.89
CA VAL A 84 6.43 2.63 5.29
C VAL A 84 6.50 2.53 6.80
N LYS A 85 5.50 1.88 7.38
CA LYS A 85 5.44 1.64 8.83
C LYS A 85 5.31 0.14 9.09
N THR A 86 6.06 -0.35 10.06
CA THR A 86 5.85 -1.71 10.57
C THR A 86 4.76 -1.66 11.62
N GLY A 87 3.76 -2.50 11.49
CA GLY A 87 2.71 -2.55 12.49
C GLY A 87 1.46 -3.24 11.99
N ASP A 88 0.44 -3.19 12.83
CA ASP A 88 -0.86 -3.77 12.52
C ASP A 88 -1.68 -2.76 11.70
N GLY A 89 -2.01 -3.15 10.48
CA GLY A 89 -2.80 -2.30 9.61
C GLY A 89 -4.18 -1.97 10.18
N PHE A 90 -4.71 -2.81 11.05
CA PHE A 90 -6.01 -2.56 11.66
C PHE A 90 -6.00 -1.37 12.62
N ALA A 91 -4.83 -1.02 13.13
CA ALA A 91 -4.69 0.18 13.96
C ALA A 91 -4.70 1.46 13.14
N GLY A 92 -4.51 1.34 11.82
CA GLY A 92 -4.42 2.49 10.94
C GLY A 92 -3.18 3.33 11.20
N TRP A 93 -3.21 4.54 10.70
CA TRP A 93 -2.09 5.47 10.89
C TRP A 93 -2.67 6.87 11.13
N PRO A 94 -3.18 7.12 12.33
CA PRO A 94 -3.93 8.37 12.62
C PRO A 94 -3.12 9.65 12.44
N GLU A 95 -1.81 9.60 12.62
CA GLU A 95 -0.97 10.80 12.56
C GLU A 95 -1.00 11.48 11.20
N HIS A 96 -1.34 10.74 10.16
CA HIS A 96 -1.39 11.27 8.80
C HIS A 96 -2.80 11.35 8.23
N ALA A 97 -3.80 11.00 9.03
CA ALA A 97 -5.20 11.12 8.59
C ALA A 97 -5.59 12.59 8.47
N PRO A 98 -6.59 12.92 7.65
CA PRO A 98 -7.46 12.00 6.93
C PRO A 98 -6.83 11.50 5.63
N TYR A 99 -7.35 10.37 5.14
CA TYR A 99 -6.94 9.79 3.87
C TYR A 99 -8.07 9.93 2.87
N ASP A 100 -7.71 10.13 1.61
CA ASP A 100 -8.70 10.21 0.53
C ASP A 100 -9.17 8.82 0.12
N ALA A 101 -8.32 7.81 0.31
CA ALA A 101 -8.66 6.43 0.00
C ALA A 101 -7.80 5.47 0.81
N ILE A 102 -8.30 4.25 1.01
CA ILE A 102 -7.56 3.18 1.64
C ILE A 102 -7.62 1.96 0.75
N ILE A 103 -6.45 1.35 0.50
CA ILE A 103 -6.34 0.10 -0.22
C ILE A 103 -5.89 -0.98 0.77
N VAL A 104 -6.65 -2.07 0.83
CA VAL A 104 -6.33 -3.20 1.68
C VAL A 104 -5.91 -4.36 0.79
N THR A 105 -4.61 -4.66 0.80
CA THR A 105 -4.06 -5.76 0.02
C THR A 105 -3.76 -6.98 0.86
N ALA A 106 -3.77 -6.81 2.18
CA ALA A 106 -3.58 -7.92 3.10
C ALA A 106 -4.92 -8.60 3.37
N ALA A 107 -4.89 -9.90 3.70
CA ALA A 107 -6.07 -10.59 4.16
C ALA A 107 -6.48 -10.01 5.51
N ALA A 108 -7.71 -9.51 5.60
CA ALA A 108 -8.19 -8.87 6.81
C ALA A 108 -9.61 -9.33 7.10
N GLU A 109 -9.88 -9.66 8.36
CA GLU A 109 -11.23 -10.00 8.78
C GLU A 109 -12.07 -8.76 9.00
N GLU A 110 -11.41 -7.66 9.36
CA GLU A 110 -12.07 -6.40 9.61
C GLU A 110 -11.33 -5.27 8.91
N ILE A 111 -12.11 -4.32 8.41
CA ILE A 111 -11.56 -3.10 7.86
C ILE A 111 -11.40 -2.13 9.00
N PRO A 112 -10.21 -1.49 9.17
CA PRO A 112 -10.01 -0.54 10.25
C PRO A 112 -11.01 0.60 10.19
N LEU A 113 -11.52 1.00 11.37
CA LEU A 113 -12.34 2.19 11.48
C LEU A 113 -11.40 3.38 11.52
N LEU A 114 -11.26 4.04 10.39
CA LEU A 114 -10.46 5.26 10.30
C LEU A 114 -11.37 6.42 10.03
N ASN A 115 -11.25 7.44 10.87
CA ASN A 115 -12.04 8.66 10.71
C ASN A 115 -11.66 9.32 9.38
N ASN A 116 -12.64 9.96 8.77
CA ASN A 116 -12.46 10.70 7.52
C ASN A 116 -12.09 9.79 6.33
N LEU A 117 -12.60 8.59 6.35
CA LEU A 117 -12.39 7.63 5.28
C LEU A 117 -13.38 7.91 4.16
N ASN A 118 -12.88 8.13 2.95
CA ASN A 118 -13.73 8.36 1.79
C ASN A 118 -13.93 7.10 0.95
N ARG A 119 -12.90 6.30 0.79
CA ARG A 119 -12.97 5.11 -0.06
C ARG A 119 -12.11 4.00 0.51
N VAL A 120 -12.64 2.78 0.48
CA VAL A 120 -11.92 1.57 0.86
C VAL A 120 -11.98 0.60 -0.32
N VAL A 121 -10.83 0.05 -0.64
CA VAL A 121 -10.72 -0.91 -1.73
C VAL A 121 -10.06 -2.19 -1.25
#